data_8bdc178fcf5de14d766640dfc8054ac7
#
_entry.id   8bdc178fcf5de14d766640dfc8054ac7
#
_cell.length_a   1.000
_cell.length_b   1.000
_cell.length_c   1.000
_cell.angle_alpha   90.00
_cell.angle_beta   90.00
_cell.angle_gamma   90.00
#
_symmetry.space_group_name_H-M   'P 1'
#
loop_
_entity.id
_entity.type
_entity.pdbx_description
1 polymer ?
#
loop_
_entity_poly.entity_id
_entity_poly.type
_entity_poly.pdbx_seq_one_letter_code
_entity_poly.pdbx_strand_id
1 'polypeptide(L)'
;MWLMKEYRNKEVRDLMLLLLSLFWLWCTPVFHNICSVDDQNNFSTLLTILESTTISAVLSCASILCDCLISSALKDKLVGLFFMPRSGETIFSDIKNGQIKDSRFRTSDALSLYTGIMQKLPNEKAARREIENAEWYQIYQRYQEKGSVIQSQRDYLMCRDLFIETLAFLIVYILSVHIFPSVVCFSLKFLIVLFVLSIAFNICTHLKMSRFVTTVIW
;
A
#
# COMPACT_ATOMS: atom_id res chain seq x y z
N MET A 1 -0.99 14.94 14.43
CA MET A 1 -0.88 13.44 14.43
C MET A 1 -2.24 12.73 14.41
N TRP A 2 -3.25 13.15 15.18
CA TRP A 2 -4.58 12.51 15.25
C TRP A 2 -5.35 12.55 13.92
N LEU A 3 -5.47 13.72 13.27
CA LEU A 3 -6.14 13.91 11.97
C LEU A 3 -5.53 13.08 10.82
N MET A 4 -4.23 12.78 10.86
CA MET A 4 -3.56 11.94 9.87
C MET A 4 -4.00 10.47 9.96
N LYS A 5 -4.25 9.99 11.18
CA LYS A 5 -4.68 8.61 11.43
C LYS A 5 -6.12 8.37 10.97
N GLU A 6 -7.01 9.35 11.19
CA GLU A 6 -8.42 9.24 10.78
C GLU A 6 -8.61 9.18 9.26
N TYR A 7 -7.91 10.05 8.52
CA TYR A 7 -8.02 10.08 7.05
C TYR A 7 -7.52 8.76 6.43
N ARG A 8 -6.38 8.27 6.88
CA ARG A 8 -5.82 6.99 6.43
C ARG A 8 -6.77 5.81 6.69
N ASN A 9 -7.37 5.77 7.87
CA ASN A 9 -8.31 4.71 8.25
C ASN A 9 -9.59 4.75 7.40
N LYS A 10 -10.03 5.93 6.96
CA LYS A 10 -11.19 6.07 6.08
C LYS A 10 -10.92 5.43 4.71
N GLU A 11 -9.83 5.77 4.05
CA GLU A 11 -9.48 5.26 2.72
C GLU A 11 -9.28 3.74 2.72
N VAL A 12 -8.60 3.20 3.75
CA VAL A 12 -8.43 1.75 3.92
C VAL A 12 -9.79 1.07 4.11
N ARG A 13 -10.68 1.64 4.93
CA ARG A 13 -12.02 1.11 5.14
C ARG A 13 -12.84 1.11 3.86
N ASP A 14 -12.79 2.19 3.07
CA ASP A 14 -13.54 2.31 1.82
C ASP A 14 -13.02 1.29 0.78
N LEU A 15 -11.70 1.05 0.72
CA LEU A 15 -11.12 -0.04 -0.07
C LEU A 15 -11.62 -1.40 0.39
N MET A 16 -11.62 -1.68 1.70
CA MET A 16 -12.11 -2.94 2.23
C MET A 16 -13.57 -3.20 1.90
N LEU A 17 -14.42 -2.18 2.00
CA LEU A 17 -15.83 -2.28 1.60
C LEU A 17 -15.97 -2.61 0.11
N LEU A 18 -15.16 -1.98 -0.74
CA LEU A 18 -15.13 -2.30 -2.17
C LEU A 18 -14.69 -3.75 -2.42
N LEU A 19 -13.59 -4.20 -1.82
CA LEU A 19 -13.09 -5.57 -2.00
C LEU A 19 -14.08 -6.62 -1.49
N LEU A 20 -14.72 -6.38 -0.35
CA LEU A 20 -15.75 -7.25 0.19
C LEU A 20 -16.98 -7.30 -0.72
N SER A 21 -17.42 -6.18 -1.28
CA SER A 21 -18.57 -6.17 -2.20
C SER A 21 -18.28 -6.95 -3.49
N LEU A 22 -17.06 -6.81 -4.05
CA LEU A 22 -16.63 -7.59 -5.21
C LEU A 22 -16.44 -9.08 -4.89
N PHE A 23 -15.95 -9.40 -3.69
CA PHE A 23 -15.84 -10.76 -3.18
C PHE A 23 -17.23 -11.42 -3.11
N TRP A 24 -18.20 -10.74 -2.53
CA TRP A 24 -19.59 -11.22 -2.47
C TRP A 24 -20.17 -11.48 -3.85
N LEU A 25 -19.94 -10.55 -4.77
CA LEU A 25 -20.49 -10.63 -6.12
C LEU A 25 -19.92 -11.79 -6.93
N TRP A 26 -18.63 -12.10 -6.77
CA TRP A 26 -17.92 -13.02 -7.68
C TRP A 26 -17.45 -14.33 -7.03
N CYS A 27 -17.31 -14.35 -5.72
CA CYS A 27 -16.69 -15.48 -5.02
C CYS A 27 -17.67 -16.24 -4.12
N THR A 28 -18.91 -15.75 -3.98
CA THR A 28 -19.92 -16.46 -3.18
C THR A 28 -21.10 -16.87 -4.04
N PRO A 29 -21.70 -18.05 -3.77
CA PRO A 29 -22.87 -18.54 -4.51
C PRO A 29 -24.17 -17.78 -4.20
N VAL A 30 -24.13 -16.82 -3.25
CA VAL A 30 -25.31 -16.09 -2.76
C VAL A 30 -26.07 -15.42 -3.89
N PHE A 31 -25.38 -14.69 -4.76
CA PHE A 31 -26.04 -14.01 -5.88
C PHE A 31 -26.61 -14.97 -6.91
N HIS A 32 -25.94 -16.10 -7.15
CA HIS A 32 -26.41 -17.11 -8.07
C HIS A 32 -27.69 -17.77 -7.55
N ASN A 33 -27.76 -18.01 -6.25
CA ASN A 33 -28.92 -18.63 -5.59
C ASN A 33 -30.10 -17.68 -5.44
N ILE A 34 -29.86 -16.39 -5.21
CA ILE A 34 -30.94 -15.36 -5.12
C ILE A 34 -31.62 -15.17 -6.49
N CYS A 35 -30.86 -15.23 -7.58
CA CYS A 35 -31.42 -15.09 -8.94
C CYS A 35 -32.16 -16.35 -9.45
N SER A 36 -31.95 -17.50 -8.81
CA SER A 36 -32.58 -18.80 -9.16
C SER A 36 -33.71 -19.21 -8.20
N VAL A 37 -34.32 -18.27 -7.47
CA VAL A 37 -35.31 -18.57 -6.44
C VAL A 37 -36.55 -19.22 -7.04
N ASP A 38 -36.61 -20.52 -6.94
CA ASP A 38 -37.83 -21.29 -6.85
C ASP A 38 -38.33 -21.28 -5.39
N ASP A 39 -39.59 -20.99 -5.15
CA ASP A 39 -40.22 -20.60 -3.86
C ASP A 39 -40.07 -21.57 -2.68
N GLN A 40 -39.32 -22.67 -2.82
CA GLN A 40 -39.30 -23.73 -1.80
C GLN A 40 -38.12 -23.74 -0.81
N ASN A 41 -37.12 -22.85 -0.94
CA ASN A 41 -35.90 -22.94 -0.13
C ASN A 41 -35.43 -21.65 0.56
N ASN A 42 -36.35 -20.85 1.12
CA ASN A 42 -36.02 -19.62 1.86
C ASN A 42 -35.02 -19.84 3.02
N PHE A 43 -35.05 -21.00 3.67
CA PHE A 43 -34.15 -21.32 4.79
C PHE A 43 -32.72 -21.63 4.31
N SER A 44 -32.55 -22.36 3.20
CA SER A 44 -31.23 -22.64 2.63
C SER A 44 -30.56 -21.35 2.11
N THR A 45 -31.32 -20.44 1.51
CA THR A 45 -30.86 -19.14 1.07
C THR A 45 -30.39 -18.27 2.24
N LEU A 46 -31.16 -18.25 3.37
CA LEU A 46 -30.77 -17.56 4.59
C LEU A 46 -29.47 -18.11 5.19
N LEU A 47 -29.30 -19.44 5.24
CA LEU A 47 -28.06 -20.06 5.69
C LEU A 47 -26.87 -19.65 4.84
N THR A 48 -27.00 -19.70 3.51
CA THR A 48 -25.94 -19.29 2.59
C THR A 48 -25.54 -17.82 2.75
N ILE A 49 -26.51 -16.94 2.97
CA ILE A 49 -26.26 -15.52 3.27
C ILE A 49 -25.48 -15.39 4.59
N LEU A 50 -25.92 -16.11 5.64
CA LEU A 50 -25.28 -16.05 6.96
C LEU A 50 -23.83 -16.57 6.91
N GLU A 51 -23.60 -17.72 6.27
CA GLU A 51 -22.26 -18.28 6.07
C GLU A 51 -21.34 -17.32 5.30
N SER A 52 -21.81 -16.77 4.18
CA SER A 52 -21.04 -15.84 3.36
C SER A 52 -20.73 -14.55 4.13
N THR A 53 -21.67 -14.04 4.93
CA THR A 53 -21.47 -12.85 5.77
C THR A 53 -20.41 -13.12 6.83
N THR A 54 -20.50 -14.29 7.50
CA THR A 54 -19.54 -14.69 8.52
C THR A 54 -18.14 -14.81 7.93
N ILE A 55 -17.99 -15.46 6.79
CA ILE A 55 -16.69 -15.59 6.12
C ILE A 55 -16.14 -14.25 5.70
N SER A 56 -16.98 -13.36 5.15
CA SER A 56 -16.56 -12.00 4.80
C SER A 56 -16.06 -11.21 6.01
N ALA A 57 -16.74 -11.35 7.16
CA ALA A 57 -16.30 -10.73 8.39
C ALA A 57 -14.95 -11.30 8.87
N VAL A 58 -14.77 -12.62 8.82
CA VAL A 58 -13.51 -13.28 9.16
C VAL A 58 -12.37 -12.84 8.22
N LEU A 59 -12.63 -12.78 6.91
CA LEU A 59 -11.65 -12.30 5.92
C LEU A 59 -11.22 -10.85 6.21
N SER A 60 -12.18 -9.98 6.50
CA SER A 60 -11.90 -8.59 6.84
C SER A 60 -11.06 -8.47 8.11
N CYS A 61 -11.45 -9.18 9.17
CA CYS A 61 -10.69 -9.20 10.43
C CYS A 61 -9.27 -9.76 10.22
N ALA A 62 -9.12 -10.83 9.45
CA ALA A 62 -7.81 -11.43 9.17
C ALA A 62 -6.92 -10.47 8.38
N SER A 63 -7.46 -9.77 7.39
CA SER A 63 -6.72 -8.78 6.60
C SER A 63 -6.24 -7.62 7.46
N ILE A 64 -7.11 -7.05 8.28
CA ILE A 64 -6.76 -5.98 9.23
C ILE A 64 -5.70 -6.44 10.25
N LEU A 65 -5.83 -7.67 10.77
CA LEU A 65 -4.84 -8.23 11.69
C LEU A 65 -3.48 -8.40 10.99
N CYS A 66 -3.45 -8.89 9.76
CA CYS A 66 -2.22 -8.98 8.97
C CYS A 66 -1.57 -7.61 8.82
N ASP A 67 -2.33 -6.56 8.49
CA ASP A 67 -1.80 -5.20 8.40
C ASP A 67 -1.24 -4.69 9.73
N CYS A 68 -1.91 -4.98 10.84
CA CYS A 68 -1.47 -4.58 12.19
C CYS A 68 -0.20 -5.31 12.63
N LEU A 69 -0.04 -6.58 12.26
CA LEU A 69 1.12 -7.40 12.63
C LEU A 69 2.37 -7.07 11.81
N ILE A 70 2.20 -6.57 10.59
CA ILE A 70 3.31 -6.21 9.73
C ILE A 70 3.95 -4.90 10.22
N SER A 71 5.24 -4.98 10.62
CA SER A 71 5.99 -3.80 11.04
C SER A 71 6.19 -2.81 9.87
N SER A 72 6.29 -1.50 10.18
CA SER A 72 6.53 -0.48 9.15
C SER A 72 7.77 -0.77 8.30
N ALA A 73 8.85 -1.30 8.92
CA ALA A 73 10.06 -1.67 8.20
C ALA A 73 9.82 -2.82 7.21
N LEU A 74 8.93 -3.78 7.53
CA LEU A 74 8.58 -4.86 6.63
C LEU A 74 7.66 -4.36 5.50
N LYS A 75 6.73 -3.44 5.81
CA LYS A 75 5.89 -2.78 4.78
C LYS A 75 6.75 -2.06 3.76
N ASP A 76 7.75 -1.30 4.20
CA ASP A 76 8.67 -0.60 3.31
C ASP A 76 9.53 -1.57 2.48
N LYS A 77 9.93 -2.72 3.06
CA LYS A 77 10.60 -3.78 2.31
C LYS A 77 9.69 -4.40 1.25
N LEU A 78 8.44 -4.69 1.57
CA LEU A 78 7.48 -5.28 0.62
C LEU A 78 7.21 -4.35 -0.57
N VAL A 79 7.07 -3.05 -0.32
CA VAL A 79 6.96 -2.05 -1.40
C VAL A 79 8.21 -2.05 -2.28
N GLY A 80 9.41 -2.11 -1.68
CA GLY A 80 10.68 -2.10 -2.39
C GLY A 80 10.99 -3.39 -3.16
N LEU A 81 10.43 -4.54 -2.79
CA LEU A 81 10.66 -5.83 -3.48
C LEU A 81 10.20 -5.80 -4.93
N PHE A 82 9.20 -4.97 -5.26
CA PHE A 82 8.64 -4.98 -6.59
C PHE A 82 9.38 -4.11 -7.60
N PHE A 83 10.27 -3.14 -7.27
CA PHE A 83 11.01 -2.43 -8.34
C PHE A 83 11.94 -1.27 -7.90
N MET A 84 11.97 -0.77 -6.64
CA MET A 84 12.70 0.47 -6.32
C MET A 84 13.40 0.52 -4.95
N PRO A 85 14.43 1.37 -4.79
CA PRO A 85 15.06 1.64 -3.50
C PRO A 85 14.10 2.33 -2.54
N ARG A 86 14.38 2.24 -1.23
CA ARG A 86 13.60 2.91 -0.18
C ARG A 86 13.74 4.42 -0.24
N SER A 87 12.84 5.10 0.45
CA SER A 87 12.91 6.56 0.64
C SER A 87 14.28 6.98 1.14
N GLY A 88 14.89 7.97 0.48
CA GLY A 88 16.16 8.53 0.90
C GLY A 88 17.43 7.79 0.48
N GLU A 89 17.34 6.49 0.09
CA GLU A 89 18.53 5.67 -0.21
C GLU A 89 19.31 6.10 -1.48
N THR A 90 18.70 6.87 -2.38
CA THR A 90 19.33 7.27 -3.66
C THR A 90 19.24 8.76 -3.95
N ILE A 91 18.61 9.53 -3.08
CA ILE A 91 18.21 10.91 -3.38
C ILE A 91 19.39 11.82 -3.72
N PHE A 92 20.52 11.73 -3.00
CA PHE A 92 21.68 12.57 -3.29
C PHE A 92 22.41 12.12 -4.55
N SER A 93 22.43 10.81 -4.82
CA SER A 93 22.91 10.26 -6.10
C SER A 93 22.02 10.70 -7.27
N ASP A 94 20.71 10.71 -7.08
CA ASP A 94 19.75 11.13 -8.11
C ASP A 94 19.84 12.64 -8.40
N ILE A 95 20.08 13.47 -7.36
CA ILE A 95 20.38 14.90 -7.52
C ILE A 95 21.67 15.08 -8.32
N LYS A 96 22.74 14.38 -7.94
CA LYS A 96 24.04 14.46 -8.61
C LYS A 96 23.96 14.09 -10.09
N ASN A 97 23.11 13.10 -10.41
CA ASN A 97 22.95 12.57 -11.77
C ASN A 97 21.83 13.32 -12.57
N GLY A 98 21.15 14.30 -11.98
CA GLY A 98 20.04 15.02 -12.62
C GLY A 98 18.81 14.14 -12.92
N GLN A 99 18.60 13.08 -12.14
CA GLN A 99 17.52 12.10 -12.39
C GLN A 99 16.19 12.46 -11.73
N ILE A 100 16.14 13.57 -10.99
CA ILE A 100 14.91 14.00 -10.31
C ILE A 100 13.93 14.60 -11.32
N LYS A 101 12.76 13.99 -11.45
CA LYS A 101 11.69 14.39 -12.37
C LYS A 101 10.61 15.27 -11.71
N ASP A 102 10.94 16.04 -10.68
CA ASP A 102 9.98 16.94 -10.04
C ASP A 102 10.17 18.35 -10.59
N SER A 103 9.17 18.89 -11.30
CA SER A 103 9.21 20.23 -11.91
C SER A 103 9.35 21.37 -10.90
N ARG A 104 9.03 21.14 -9.63
CA ARG A 104 9.19 22.09 -8.53
C ARG A 104 10.62 22.13 -8.02
N PHE A 105 11.41 21.11 -8.32
CA PHE A 105 12.76 20.92 -7.79
C PHE A 105 13.81 21.49 -8.74
N ARG A 106 14.53 22.53 -8.28
CA ARG A 106 15.67 23.08 -9.02
C ARG A 106 16.94 22.32 -8.66
N THR A 107 17.37 21.46 -9.55
CA THR A 107 18.55 20.61 -9.35
C THR A 107 19.83 21.42 -9.07
N SER A 108 19.97 22.63 -9.69
CA SER A 108 21.11 23.54 -9.47
C SER A 108 21.24 23.97 -8.02
N ASP A 109 20.11 24.33 -7.40
CA ASP A 109 20.08 24.85 -6.04
C ASP A 109 20.37 23.72 -5.03
N ALA A 110 19.80 22.55 -5.27
CA ALA A 110 20.06 21.37 -4.47
C ALA A 110 21.52 20.88 -4.59
N LEU A 111 22.11 20.94 -5.78
CA LEU A 111 23.52 20.60 -5.97
C LEU A 111 24.41 21.49 -5.13
N SER A 112 24.18 22.81 -5.11
CA SER A 112 24.96 23.73 -4.31
C SER A 112 24.80 23.48 -2.80
N LEU A 113 23.54 23.22 -2.36
CA LEU A 113 23.22 23.06 -0.95
C LEU A 113 23.79 21.77 -0.34
N TYR A 114 23.75 20.66 -1.12
CA TYR A 114 24.11 19.33 -0.63
C TYR A 114 25.46 18.81 -1.17
N THR A 115 26.28 19.68 -1.76
CA THR A 115 27.64 19.32 -2.27
C THR A 115 28.48 18.62 -1.21
N GLY A 116 28.44 19.09 0.05
CA GLY A 116 29.21 18.51 1.15
C GLY A 116 28.80 17.06 1.50
N ILE A 117 27.53 16.70 1.35
CA ILE A 117 27.05 15.33 1.53
C ILE A 117 27.49 14.48 0.35
N MET A 118 27.29 14.97 -0.89
CA MET A 118 27.61 14.24 -2.11
C MET A 118 29.10 13.90 -2.25
N GLN A 119 30.00 14.74 -1.72
CA GLN A 119 31.45 14.48 -1.71
C GLN A 119 31.87 13.37 -0.74
N LYS A 120 31.08 13.13 0.30
CA LYS A 120 31.35 12.11 1.32
C LYS A 120 30.77 10.75 0.96
N LEU A 121 30.01 10.64 -0.13
CA LEU A 121 29.37 9.40 -0.52
C LEU A 121 30.40 8.37 -1.00
N PRO A 122 30.43 7.16 -0.42
CA PRO A 122 31.33 6.10 -0.83
C PRO A 122 30.96 5.54 -2.22
N ASN A 123 31.93 4.92 -2.88
CA ASN A 123 31.71 4.29 -4.18
C ASN A 123 30.91 2.99 -4.06
N GLU A 124 31.00 2.31 -2.92
CA GLU A 124 30.27 1.08 -2.66
C GLU A 124 28.76 1.37 -2.52
N LYS A 125 27.94 0.68 -3.33
CA LYS A 125 26.50 0.93 -3.45
C LYS A 125 25.73 0.71 -2.13
N ALA A 126 26.10 -0.30 -1.35
CA ALA A 126 25.42 -0.61 -0.09
C ALA A 126 25.69 0.47 0.98
N ALA A 127 26.96 0.79 1.22
CA ALA A 127 27.38 1.82 2.16
C ALA A 127 26.86 3.21 1.75
N ARG A 128 26.86 3.52 0.45
CA ARG A 128 26.31 4.77 -0.07
C ARG A 128 24.82 4.93 0.24
N ARG A 129 23.98 3.90 0.01
CA ARG A 129 22.55 3.93 0.32
C ARG A 129 22.27 4.16 1.80
N GLU A 130 23.06 3.53 2.67
CA GLU A 130 22.92 3.69 4.11
C GLU A 130 23.23 5.13 4.55
N ILE A 131 24.30 5.72 4.04
CA ILE A 131 24.67 7.11 4.33
C ILE A 131 23.65 8.08 3.74
N GLU A 132 23.23 7.89 2.49
CA GLU A 132 22.20 8.74 1.88
C GLU A 132 20.91 8.72 2.69
N ASN A 133 20.46 7.55 3.12
CA ASN A 133 19.25 7.43 3.94
C ASN A 133 19.42 8.08 5.32
N ALA A 134 20.56 7.96 5.96
CA ALA A 134 20.83 8.57 7.26
C ALA A 134 20.85 10.11 7.18
N GLU A 135 21.52 10.68 6.17
CA GLU A 135 21.57 12.13 5.94
C GLU A 135 20.19 12.68 5.58
N TRP A 136 19.45 11.99 4.70
CA TRP A 136 18.08 12.36 4.37
C TRP A 136 17.17 12.37 5.60
N TYR A 137 17.31 11.35 6.48
CA TYR A 137 16.50 11.25 7.69
C TYR A 137 16.80 12.40 8.68
N GLN A 138 18.05 12.86 8.79
CA GLN A 138 18.38 14.02 9.59
C GLN A 138 17.72 15.32 9.07
N ILE A 139 17.67 15.47 7.74
CA ILE A 139 16.97 16.59 7.10
C ILE A 139 15.48 16.49 7.36
N TYR A 140 14.89 15.29 7.18
CA TYR A 140 13.49 15.06 7.48
C TYR A 140 13.12 15.41 8.91
N GLN A 141 13.92 15.03 9.90
CA GLN A 141 13.66 15.37 11.32
C GLN A 141 13.58 16.89 11.56
N ARG A 142 14.37 17.68 10.83
CA ARG A 142 14.34 19.16 10.96
C ARG A 142 13.08 19.77 10.35
N TYR A 143 12.52 19.15 9.33
CA TYR A 143 11.39 19.71 8.57
C TYR A 143 10.08 18.93 8.70
N GLN A 144 10.03 17.91 9.54
CA GLN A 144 8.87 17.04 9.70
C GLN A 144 7.56 17.78 10.10
N GLU A 145 7.66 18.95 10.70
CA GLU A 145 6.51 19.77 11.11
C GLU A 145 5.99 20.72 10.01
N LYS A 146 6.71 20.84 8.88
CA LYS A 146 6.21 21.61 7.76
C LYS A 146 4.96 20.97 7.15
N GLY A 147 3.92 21.77 6.93
CA GLY A 147 2.65 21.28 6.39
C GLY A 147 2.78 20.50 5.05
N SER A 148 3.68 20.94 4.16
CA SER A 148 3.97 20.26 2.90
C SER A 148 4.60 18.88 3.09
N VAL A 149 5.50 18.75 4.08
CA VAL A 149 6.15 17.47 4.42
C VAL A 149 5.12 16.53 5.05
N ILE A 150 4.32 17.00 6.01
CA ILE A 150 3.23 16.23 6.61
C ILE A 150 2.26 15.71 5.56
N GLN A 151 1.84 16.55 4.62
CA GLN A 151 0.90 16.17 3.57
C GLN A 151 1.50 15.11 2.65
N SER A 152 2.73 15.30 2.17
CA SER A 152 3.38 14.35 1.26
C SER A 152 3.70 13.01 1.94
N GLN A 153 4.07 13.03 3.22
CA GLN A 153 4.23 11.84 4.04
C GLN A 153 2.91 11.07 4.20
N ARG A 154 1.81 11.79 4.49
CA ARG A 154 0.48 11.20 4.60
C ARG A 154 0.06 10.49 3.32
N ASP A 155 0.25 11.15 2.18
CA ASP A 155 -0.09 10.59 0.87
C ASP A 155 0.73 9.31 0.58
N TYR A 156 2.02 9.30 0.91
CA TYR A 156 2.88 8.13 0.79
C TYR A 156 2.39 6.98 1.68
N LEU A 157 2.19 7.24 2.97
CA LEU A 157 1.76 6.22 3.94
C LEU A 157 0.38 5.64 3.56
N MET A 158 -0.54 6.47 3.07
CA MET A 158 -1.84 6.02 2.60
C MET A 158 -1.71 5.03 1.44
N CYS A 159 -0.96 5.38 0.38
CA CYS A 159 -0.78 4.49 -0.76
C CYS A 159 -0.08 3.18 -0.36
N ARG A 160 0.92 3.25 0.53
CA ARG A 160 1.62 2.09 1.08
C ARG A 160 0.65 1.15 1.82
N ASP A 161 -0.18 1.69 2.69
CA ASP A 161 -1.10 0.87 3.47
C ASP A 161 -2.20 0.26 2.58
N LEU A 162 -2.71 0.99 1.56
CA LEU A 162 -3.62 0.43 0.56
C LEU A 162 -3.00 -0.72 -0.24
N PHE A 163 -1.73 -0.61 -0.60
CA PHE A 163 -0.98 -1.70 -1.26
C PHE A 163 -0.88 -2.94 -0.36
N ILE A 164 -0.45 -2.75 0.89
CA ILE A 164 -0.28 -3.85 1.85
C ILE A 164 -1.61 -4.53 2.14
N GLU A 165 -2.68 -3.74 2.33
CA GLU A 165 -4.02 -4.27 2.58
C GLU A 165 -4.53 -5.10 1.40
N THR A 166 -4.33 -4.64 0.17
CA THR A 166 -4.72 -5.39 -1.04
C THR A 166 -3.93 -6.70 -1.14
N LEU A 167 -2.63 -6.67 -0.82
CA LEU A 167 -1.78 -7.86 -0.82
C LEU A 167 -2.19 -8.86 0.27
N ALA A 168 -2.49 -8.37 1.48
CA ALA A 168 -2.99 -9.20 2.58
C ALA A 168 -4.33 -9.85 2.20
N PHE A 169 -5.25 -9.08 1.61
CA PHE A 169 -6.53 -9.59 1.14
C PHE A 169 -6.35 -10.67 0.06
N LEU A 170 -5.42 -10.49 -0.87
CA LEU A 170 -5.08 -11.49 -1.89
C LEU A 170 -4.63 -12.81 -1.26
N ILE A 171 -3.73 -12.75 -0.29
CA ILE A 171 -3.22 -13.94 0.41
C ILE A 171 -4.36 -14.64 1.17
N VAL A 172 -5.15 -13.88 1.92
CA VAL A 172 -6.27 -14.41 2.71
C VAL A 172 -7.34 -15.00 1.80
N TYR A 173 -7.63 -14.39 0.65
CA TYR A 173 -8.55 -14.93 -0.35
C TYR A 173 -8.08 -16.28 -0.90
N ILE A 174 -6.81 -16.39 -1.31
CA ILE A 174 -6.27 -17.66 -1.82
C ILE A 174 -6.36 -18.76 -0.76
N LEU A 175 -6.01 -18.46 0.49
CA LEU A 175 -6.14 -19.40 1.60
C LEU A 175 -7.60 -19.81 1.80
N SER A 176 -8.54 -18.88 1.72
CA SER A 176 -9.97 -19.15 1.93
C SER A 176 -10.56 -20.07 0.88
N VAL A 177 -10.16 -19.93 -0.37
CA VAL A 177 -10.56 -20.85 -1.45
C VAL A 177 -10.10 -22.29 -1.16
N HIS A 178 -8.94 -22.46 -0.52
CA HIS A 178 -8.43 -23.79 -0.17
C HIS A 178 -9.05 -24.36 1.10
N ILE A 179 -9.30 -23.52 2.11
CA ILE A 179 -9.82 -23.97 3.41
C ILE A 179 -11.34 -24.16 3.38
N PHE A 180 -12.05 -23.29 2.65
CA PHE A 180 -13.53 -23.29 2.59
C PHE A 180 -14.07 -23.43 1.15
N PRO A 181 -13.70 -24.50 0.42
CA PRO A 181 -14.08 -24.65 -1.00
C PRO A 181 -15.60 -24.78 -1.22
N SER A 182 -16.37 -25.16 -0.19
CA SER A 182 -17.82 -25.27 -0.26
C SER A 182 -18.55 -23.92 -0.23
N VAL A 183 -17.90 -22.88 0.26
CA VAL A 183 -18.52 -21.53 0.47
C VAL A 183 -17.84 -20.46 -0.36
N VAL A 184 -16.54 -20.57 -0.59
CA VAL A 184 -15.75 -19.62 -1.36
C VAL A 184 -15.38 -20.23 -2.70
N CYS A 185 -15.99 -19.73 -3.78
CA CYS A 185 -15.68 -20.15 -5.13
C CYS A 185 -14.44 -19.42 -5.66
N PHE A 186 -13.59 -20.16 -6.37
CA PHE A 186 -12.48 -19.54 -7.10
C PHE A 186 -13.00 -18.67 -8.25
N SER A 187 -12.66 -17.40 -8.25
CA SER A 187 -13.01 -16.46 -9.32
C SER A 187 -11.75 -15.85 -9.93
N LEU A 188 -11.45 -16.20 -11.17
CA LEU A 188 -10.34 -15.62 -11.91
C LEU A 188 -10.50 -14.11 -12.09
N LYS A 189 -11.74 -13.63 -12.27
CA LYS A 189 -12.05 -12.19 -12.41
C LYS A 189 -11.62 -11.43 -11.16
N PHE A 190 -11.96 -11.95 -9.98
CA PHE A 190 -11.60 -11.33 -8.71
C PHE A 190 -10.09 -11.34 -8.49
N LEU A 191 -9.42 -12.46 -8.79
CA LEU A 191 -7.96 -12.57 -8.71
C LEU A 191 -7.26 -11.52 -9.60
N ILE A 192 -7.72 -11.34 -10.83
CA ILE A 192 -7.18 -10.34 -11.76
C ILE A 192 -7.36 -8.93 -11.18
N VAL A 193 -8.53 -8.60 -10.63
CA VAL A 193 -8.77 -7.28 -10.02
C VAL A 193 -7.83 -7.04 -8.85
N LEU A 194 -7.67 -8.01 -7.93
CA LEU A 194 -6.73 -7.88 -6.81
C LEU A 194 -5.29 -7.67 -7.29
N PHE A 195 -4.88 -8.41 -8.31
CA PHE A 195 -3.54 -8.29 -8.88
C PHE A 195 -3.31 -6.91 -9.52
N VAL A 196 -4.26 -6.44 -10.33
CA VAL A 196 -4.20 -5.11 -10.96
C VAL A 196 -4.18 -3.99 -9.93
N LEU A 197 -5.02 -4.08 -8.90
CA LEU A 197 -5.02 -3.11 -7.79
C LEU A 197 -3.70 -3.12 -7.02
N SER A 198 -3.14 -4.29 -6.74
CA SER A 198 -1.83 -4.39 -6.07
C SER A 198 -0.73 -3.69 -6.88
N ILE A 199 -0.68 -3.90 -8.20
CA ILE A 199 0.29 -3.21 -9.07
C ILE A 199 0.03 -1.70 -9.08
N ALA A 200 -1.22 -1.28 -9.22
CA ALA A 200 -1.58 0.13 -9.26
C ALA A 200 -1.21 0.85 -7.96
N PHE A 201 -1.53 0.28 -6.81
CA PHE A 201 -1.15 0.86 -5.51
C PHE A 201 0.36 0.83 -5.27
N ASN A 202 1.07 -0.20 -5.74
CA ASN A 202 2.53 -0.21 -5.68
C ASN A 202 3.13 0.95 -6.48
N ILE A 203 2.70 1.15 -7.73
CA ILE A 203 3.14 2.28 -8.55
C ILE A 203 2.81 3.62 -7.88
N CYS A 204 1.59 3.79 -7.36
CA CYS A 204 1.19 4.99 -6.63
C CYS A 204 2.08 5.22 -5.41
N THR A 205 2.42 4.17 -4.67
CA THR A 205 3.30 4.26 -3.50
C THR A 205 4.68 4.77 -3.89
N HIS A 206 5.27 4.28 -4.97
CA HIS A 206 6.57 4.75 -5.47
C HIS A 206 6.53 6.22 -5.92
N LEU A 207 5.49 6.63 -6.65
CA LEU A 207 5.30 8.01 -7.06
C LEU A 207 5.17 8.96 -5.86
N LYS A 208 4.37 8.57 -4.86
CA LYS A 208 4.17 9.37 -3.64
C LYS A 208 5.42 9.37 -2.75
N MET A 209 6.15 8.26 -2.70
CA MET A 209 7.43 8.18 -2.00
C MET A 209 8.46 9.13 -2.62
N SER A 210 8.63 9.11 -3.93
CA SER A 210 9.54 10.02 -4.63
C SER A 210 9.18 11.49 -4.34
N ARG A 211 7.89 11.83 -4.40
CA ARG A 211 7.40 13.18 -4.08
C ARG A 211 7.64 13.56 -2.61
N PHE A 212 7.45 12.64 -1.69
CA PHE A 212 7.73 12.87 -0.27
C PHE A 212 9.21 13.16 -0.04
N VAL A 213 10.10 12.33 -0.61
CA VAL A 213 11.55 12.48 -0.49
C VAL A 213 12.04 13.83 -1.05
N THR A 214 11.55 14.24 -2.21
CA THR A 214 11.90 15.54 -2.80
C THR A 214 11.33 16.71 -2.00
N THR A 215 10.13 16.58 -1.43
CA THR A 215 9.51 17.64 -0.60
C THR A 215 10.27 17.89 0.70
N VAL A 216 10.93 16.88 1.26
CA VAL A 216 11.77 17.00 2.46
C VAL A 216 13.03 17.83 2.19
N ILE A 217 13.60 17.68 1.01
CA ILE A 217 14.87 18.33 0.61
C ILE A 217 14.65 19.77 0.13
N TRP A 218 13.46 20.08 -0.35
CA TRP A 218 13.05 21.39 -0.86
C TRP A 218 12.36 22.23 0.22
#